data_dac47400b1d1c25d6f7155976bee20c6
#
_entry.id   dac47400b1d1c25d6f7155976bee20c6
#
_cell.length_a   1.000
_cell.length_b   1.000
_cell.length_c   1.000
_cell.angle_alpha   90.00
_cell.angle_beta   90.00
_cell.angle_gamma   90.00
#
_symmetry.space_group_name_H-M   'P 1'
#
loop_
_entity.id
_entity.type
_entity.pdbx_description
1 polymer ?
#
loop_
_entity_poly.entity_id
_entity_poly.type
_entity_poly.pdbx_seq_one_letter_code
_entity_poly.pdbx_strand_id
1 'polypeptide(L)'
;MILNSLLKNTRLMCLAGFLGSSMPQMNAAPIEHIGDRYIMHVSEMELTGEESLLDVLMMCPEVISLDGNNIIGGDPFANQYGKFVIRIDNQEYGLDYSTLLHHFKAREIESIKVCQNAEVMKGCSSLKKVIDITLRKGENGVSGRVGLFGDTYGGGKGIVSVLSQQDDLRILSHVEGNFQRTSNSDKDAYQNQSSNTINHYSHEGAKLNVLWTPTNKDILEVDAMQTYTRNHFTHSPAEYVRAYHLQADYTRTLGENGSSILFTLGAEHISDNGRTQEESQTFPYQNHSTYPFAVVEYATPVFTQDLWITAGFEGGLSIEKNCIADYINHSNYEDFYVQLDYNIGKWGFMAGERYRIINFRPKQICSVSNWEHTTHNHIYSFSAYYTFTPGHTLQGTFCRRIFNPEFGDFVTAGDMEGAWKPTYTTDIRNSLANVMELKYTYSKPNLVVSTSVKNIHQHLIDNNHDNTLGIGTTAFWHTGILRLTAGFNYFWERAETPVEETSLRDTSYHNFAVFKLAPQLTLADGWRLTSNLIWCTYRHTATPAYTPANLYAEVGVYKNIGKHFTLEGRFHDIASQHFGNRAATIGCTYYF
;
A
#
# COMPACT_ATOMS: atom_id res chain seq x y z
N MET A 1 -31.74 -0.58 23.11
CA MET A 1 -31.92 0.75 22.52
C MET A 1 -31.25 0.89 21.14
N ILE A 2 -30.14 0.21 20.89
CA ILE A 2 -29.37 0.26 19.62
C ILE A 2 -30.10 -0.45 18.45
N LEU A 3 -30.80 -1.54 18.71
CA LEU A 3 -31.52 -2.31 17.69
C LEU A 3 -32.70 -1.54 17.05
N ASN A 4 -33.36 -0.67 17.79
CA ASN A 4 -34.47 0.14 17.31
C ASN A 4 -34.05 1.36 16.45
N SER A 5 -32.78 1.78 16.54
CA SER A 5 -32.21 2.83 15.67
C SER A 5 -31.82 2.27 14.30
N LEU A 6 -31.35 1.02 14.25
CA LEU A 6 -30.96 0.34 13.01
C LEU A 6 -32.16 0.05 12.09
N LEU A 7 -33.34 -0.24 12.65
CA LEU A 7 -34.54 -0.55 11.87
C LEU A 7 -35.22 0.68 11.22
N LYS A 8 -34.90 1.90 11.65
CA LYS A 8 -35.45 3.11 11.02
C LYS A 8 -34.72 3.54 9.74
N ASN A 9 -33.49 3.08 9.53
CA ASN A 9 -32.68 3.43 8.35
C ASN A 9 -32.74 2.41 7.20
N THR A 10 -33.56 1.35 7.32
CA THR A 10 -33.69 0.28 6.30
C THR A 10 -34.32 0.74 4.99
N ARG A 11 -34.86 1.96 4.91
CA ARG A 11 -35.42 2.48 3.65
C ARG A 11 -34.37 2.84 2.58
N LEU A 12 -33.11 3.04 2.95
CA LEU A 12 -32.02 3.29 1.99
C LEU A 12 -31.46 1.99 1.36
N MET A 13 -31.62 0.84 2.03
CA MET A 13 -31.20 -0.46 1.50
C MET A 13 -32.08 -1.00 0.38
N CYS A 14 -33.34 -0.53 0.26
CA CYS A 14 -34.28 -1.00 -0.76
C CYS A 14 -34.04 -0.40 -2.15
N LEU A 15 -33.25 0.64 -2.32
CA LEU A 15 -32.97 1.21 -3.64
C LEU A 15 -32.02 0.35 -4.50
N ALA A 16 -31.21 -0.49 -3.89
CA ALA A 16 -30.31 -1.43 -4.59
C ALA A 16 -31.04 -2.69 -5.11
N GLY A 17 -32.24 -2.95 -4.65
CA GLY A 17 -33.03 -4.17 -4.97
C GLY A 17 -33.90 -4.08 -6.23
N PHE A 18 -34.10 -2.91 -6.83
CA PHE A 18 -35.14 -2.71 -7.87
C PHE A 18 -34.66 -2.71 -9.33
N LEU A 19 -33.35 -2.98 -9.62
CA LEU A 19 -32.83 -3.01 -10.99
C LEU A 19 -32.64 -4.42 -11.57
N GLY A 20 -33.33 -5.41 -11.07
CA GLY A 20 -33.15 -6.83 -11.43
C GLY A 20 -34.20 -7.41 -12.37
N SER A 21 -34.30 -6.99 -13.62
CA SER A 21 -35.02 -7.78 -14.62
C SER A 21 -34.33 -7.75 -15.98
N SER A 22 -34.01 -8.97 -16.45
CA SER A 22 -33.64 -9.41 -17.80
C SER A 22 -32.32 -8.86 -18.39
N MET A 23 -31.24 -9.66 -18.33
CA MET A 23 -30.05 -9.46 -19.17
C MET A 23 -29.51 -10.78 -19.75
N PRO A 24 -28.86 -10.73 -20.95
CA PRO A 24 -28.29 -11.88 -21.64
C PRO A 24 -27.04 -12.44 -20.95
N GLN A 25 -26.61 -13.62 -21.38
CA GLN A 25 -25.42 -14.32 -20.87
C GLN A 25 -24.20 -13.40 -20.75
N MET A 26 -23.63 -13.35 -19.56
CA MET A 26 -22.61 -12.38 -19.19
C MET A 26 -21.21 -12.84 -19.59
N ASN A 27 -20.46 -11.97 -20.26
CA ASN A 27 -18.99 -12.01 -20.25
C ASN A 27 -18.49 -11.75 -18.81
N ALA A 28 -17.29 -12.23 -18.47
CA ALA A 28 -16.67 -11.98 -17.18
C ALA A 28 -16.68 -10.47 -16.85
N ALA A 29 -16.93 -10.12 -15.61
CA ALA A 29 -16.88 -8.73 -15.20
C ALA A 29 -15.42 -8.24 -15.25
N PRO A 30 -15.15 -7.03 -15.77
CA PRO A 30 -13.78 -6.52 -15.85
C PRO A 30 -13.15 -6.28 -14.47
N ILE A 31 -13.96 -6.24 -13.42
CA ILE A 31 -13.53 -6.27 -12.02
C ILE A 31 -14.23 -7.47 -11.37
N GLU A 32 -13.46 -8.46 -11.01
CA GLU A 32 -13.92 -9.65 -10.30
C GLU A 32 -13.53 -9.58 -8.82
N HIS A 33 -14.38 -10.13 -7.97
CA HIS A 33 -14.07 -10.31 -6.56
C HIS A 33 -14.02 -11.81 -6.26
N ILE A 34 -12.83 -12.33 -6.05
CA ILE A 34 -12.58 -13.75 -5.79
C ILE A 34 -11.84 -13.90 -4.45
N GLY A 35 -12.50 -14.51 -3.47
CA GLY A 35 -11.95 -14.60 -2.13
C GLY A 35 -11.76 -13.20 -1.54
N ASP A 36 -10.57 -12.89 -1.03
CA ASP A 36 -10.22 -11.58 -0.47
C ASP A 36 -9.58 -10.61 -1.48
N ARG A 37 -9.71 -10.92 -2.78
CA ARG A 37 -9.00 -10.23 -3.86
C ARG A 37 -9.98 -9.59 -4.82
N TYR A 38 -9.70 -8.34 -5.18
CA TYR A 38 -10.25 -7.74 -6.39
C TYR A 38 -9.27 -7.98 -7.53
N ILE A 39 -9.71 -8.61 -8.59
CA ILE A 39 -8.95 -8.81 -9.82
C ILE A 39 -9.53 -7.88 -10.87
N MET A 40 -8.74 -6.93 -11.31
CA MET A 40 -9.09 -6.00 -12.37
C MET A 40 -8.40 -6.47 -13.66
N HIS A 41 -9.15 -6.98 -14.61
CA HIS A 41 -8.66 -7.35 -15.94
C HIS A 41 -8.57 -6.09 -16.79
N VAL A 42 -7.46 -5.33 -16.63
CA VAL A 42 -7.29 -4.00 -17.24
C VAL A 42 -7.35 -4.07 -18.76
N SER A 43 -6.86 -5.15 -19.34
CA SER A 43 -6.94 -5.42 -20.78
C SER A 43 -8.38 -5.56 -21.30
N GLU A 44 -9.33 -5.96 -20.46
CA GLU A 44 -10.74 -6.16 -20.78
C GLU A 44 -11.62 -4.97 -20.39
N MET A 45 -11.10 -4.06 -19.59
CA MET A 45 -11.79 -2.83 -19.20
C MET A 45 -11.80 -1.86 -20.37
N GLU A 46 -12.89 -1.52 -20.97
CA GLU A 46 -13.02 -0.57 -22.08
C GLU A 46 -12.35 0.81 -21.81
N LEU A 47 -11.02 0.78 -21.53
CA LEU A 47 -10.18 1.93 -21.25
C LEU A 47 -9.61 2.51 -22.53
N THR A 48 -9.24 3.78 -22.50
CA THR A 48 -8.55 4.42 -23.62
C THR A 48 -7.11 3.95 -23.75
N GLY A 49 -6.58 3.31 -22.72
CA GLY A 49 -5.19 2.89 -22.58
C GLY A 49 -4.27 3.98 -22.01
N GLU A 50 -4.75 5.21 -21.91
CA GLU A 50 -3.99 6.37 -21.44
C GLU A 50 -4.29 6.75 -19.98
N GLU A 51 -5.17 6.01 -19.33
CA GLU A 51 -5.43 6.15 -17.91
C GLU A 51 -4.14 5.85 -17.12
N SER A 52 -3.84 6.69 -16.12
CA SER A 52 -2.72 6.41 -15.21
C SER A 52 -3.06 5.21 -14.32
N LEU A 53 -2.04 4.59 -13.75
CA LEU A 53 -2.24 3.53 -12.76
C LEU A 53 -3.15 4.01 -11.62
N LEU A 54 -2.99 5.25 -11.15
CA LEU A 54 -3.87 5.82 -10.13
C LEU A 54 -5.33 5.85 -10.60
N ASP A 55 -5.59 6.33 -11.82
CA ASP A 55 -6.95 6.38 -12.37
C ASP A 55 -7.59 4.98 -12.43
N VAL A 56 -6.79 3.95 -12.78
CA VAL A 56 -7.25 2.56 -12.80
C VAL A 56 -7.49 2.05 -11.39
N LEU A 57 -6.56 2.28 -10.46
CA LEU A 57 -6.70 1.85 -9.06
C LEU A 57 -7.89 2.52 -8.37
N MET A 58 -8.18 3.77 -8.69
CA MET A 58 -9.34 4.47 -8.14
C MET A 58 -10.68 3.86 -8.59
N MET A 59 -10.70 3.04 -9.63
CA MET A 59 -11.87 2.24 -10.03
C MET A 59 -12.09 1.04 -9.10
N CYS A 60 -11.05 0.58 -8.40
CA CYS A 60 -11.22 -0.44 -7.38
C CYS A 60 -12.01 0.14 -6.19
N PRO A 61 -13.10 -0.53 -5.76
CA PRO A 61 -13.95 -0.03 -4.69
C PRO A 61 -13.22 0.23 -3.36
N GLU A 62 -12.18 -0.55 -3.08
CA GLU A 62 -11.47 -0.53 -1.80
C GLU A 62 -10.24 0.39 -1.76
N VAL A 63 -9.88 0.99 -2.89
CA VAL A 63 -8.71 1.86 -2.97
C VAL A 63 -9.13 3.32 -2.84
N ILE A 64 -8.45 4.06 -1.99
CA ILE A 64 -8.59 5.51 -1.85
C ILE A 64 -7.21 6.19 -1.96
N SER A 65 -7.19 7.41 -2.46
CA SER A 65 -6.03 8.28 -2.39
C SER A 65 -6.44 9.63 -1.81
N LEU A 66 -5.77 10.08 -0.77
CA LEU A 66 -6.07 11.34 -0.08
C LEU A 66 -5.28 12.53 -0.62
N ASP A 67 -4.19 12.25 -1.33
CA ASP A 67 -3.26 13.29 -1.81
C ASP A 67 -2.83 13.08 -3.27
N GLY A 68 -3.39 12.08 -3.94
CA GLY A 68 -3.01 11.70 -5.31
C GLY A 68 -1.66 10.98 -5.41
N ASN A 69 -0.90 10.91 -4.33
CA ASN A 69 0.45 10.33 -4.30
C ASN A 69 0.51 9.02 -3.52
N ASN A 70 -0.36 8.86 -2.54
CA ASN A 70 -0.42 7.65 -1.72
C ASN A 70 -1.78 6.97 -1.87
N ILE A 71 -1.77 5.66 -1.82
CA ILE A 71 -2.97 4.85 -1.83
C ILE A 71 -3.13 4.08 -0.53
N ILE A 72 -4.37 4.07 -0.04
CA ILE A 72 -4.77 3.40 1.19
C ILE A 72 -6.06 2.63 0.97
N GLY A 73 -6.32 1.64 1.79
CA GLY A 73 -7.52 0.81 1.71
C GLY A 73 -8.60 1.23 2.67
N GLY A 74 -9.73 1.68 2.16
CA GLY A 74 -11.00 1.80 2.88
C GLY A 74 -11.06 2.69 4.11
N ASP A 75 -10.07 2.62 4.99
CA ASP A 75 -9.94 3.45 6.19
C ASP A 75 -8.70 4.35 6.10
N PRO A 76 -8.87 5.65 5.88
CA PRO A 76 -7.75 6.59 5.75
C PRO A 76 -6.99 6.84 7.05
N PHE A 77 -7.57 6.47 8.20
CA PHE A 77 -6.97 6.67 9.51
C PHE A 77 -6.42 5.38 10.12
N ALA A 78 -6.61 4.25 9.46
CA ALA A 78 -6.03 2.99 9.90
C ALA A 78 -4.52 3.02 9.66
N ASN A 79 -3.81 3.72 10.51
CA ASN A 79 -2.36 3.86 10.52
C ASN A 79 -1.61 2.96 9.50
N GLN A 80 -1.06 1.84 9.94
CA GLN A 80 -0.31 0.96 9.04
C GLN A 80 -1.19 -0.06 8.28
N TYR A 81 -2.40 -0.35 8.75
CA TYR A 81 -3.32 -1.28 8.08
C TYR A 81 -3.88 -0.78 6.76
N GLY A 82 -3.96 0.54 6.60
CA GLY A 82 -4.49 1.16 5.41
C GLY A 82 -3.53 1.16 4.25
N LYS A 83 -2.22 1.06 4.50
CA LYS A 83 -1.20 1.22 3.47
C LYS A 83 -1.10 -0.01 2.58
N PHE A 84 -0.89 0.22 1.29
CA PHE A 84 -0.59 -0.82 0.32
C PHE A 84 0.90 -0.91 0.05
N VAL A 85 1.36 -2.14 -0.16
CA VAL A 85 2.61 -2.42 -0.88
C VAL A 85 2.24 -2.66 -2.33
N ILE A 86 2.91 -1.99 -3.25
CA ILE A 86 2.72 -2.18 -4.69
C ILE A 86 3.83 -3.07 -5.20
N ARG A 87 3.45 -4.10 -5.93
CA ARG A 87 4.34 -5.00 -6.64
C ARG A 87 4.08 -4.92 -8.13
N ILE A 88 5.11 -5.01 -8.91
CA ILE A 88 5.03 -5.15 -10.36
C ILE A 88 5.64 -6.50 -10.71
N ASP A 89 4.84 -7.36 -11.35
CA ASP A 89 5.23 -8.73 -11.71
C ASP A 89 5.83 -9.49 -10.51
N ASN A 90 5.16 -9.40 -9.33
CA ASN A 90 5.53 -9.97 -8.02
C ASN A 90 6.75 -9.35 -7.31
N GLN A 91 7.34 -8.28 -7.83
CA GLN A 91 8.44 -7.56 -7.20
C GLN A 91 7.95 -6.28 -6.54
N GLU A 92 8.34 -6.03 -5.28
CA GLU A 92 7.99 -4.80 -4.59
C GLU A 92 8.57 -3.59 -5.33
N TYR A 93 7.72 -2.58 -5.56
CA TYR A 93 8.17 -1.34 -6.17
C TYR A 93 8.74 -0.43 -5.09
N GLY A 94 10.05 -0.41 -4.98
CA GLY A 94 10.77 0.34 -3.94
C GLY A 94 11.01 1.82 -4.26
N LEU A 95 10.55 2.32 -5.42
CA LEU A 95 10.64 3.75 -5.77
C LEU A 95 9.45 4.53 -5.21
N ASP A 96 9.44 5.83 -5.42
CA ASP A 96 8.35 6.70 -4.98
C ASP A 96 7.02 6.32 -5.64
N TYR A 97 6.01 5.99 -4.83
CA TYR A 97 4.69 5.61 -5.33
C TYR A 97 4.00 6.75 -6.08
N SER A 98 4.26 8.00 -5.75
CA SER A 98 3.72 9.14 -6.49
C SER A 98 4.14 9.09 -7.95
N THR A 99 5.37 8.68 -8.19
CA THR A 99 5.90 8.47 -9.54
C THR A 99 5.20 7.30 -10.23
N LEU A 100 5.14 6.15 -9.55
CA LEU A 100 4.50 4.95 -10.07
C LEU A 100 3.05 5.20 -10.48
N LEU A 101 2.26 5.78 -9.59
CA LEU A 101 0.81 5.96 -9.74
C LEU A 101 0.44 6.82 -10.96
N HIS A 102 1.29 7.77 -11.31
CA HIS A 102 1.04 8.67 -12.43
C HIS A 102 1.68 8.22 -13.75
N HIS A 103 2.60 7.27 -13.69
CA HIS A 103 3.42 6.94 -14.86
C HIS A 103 2.99 5.71 -15.61
N PHE A 104 2.67 4.61 -14.93
CA PHE A 104 2.17 3.45 -15.64
C PHE A 104 0.79 3.76 -16.23
N LYS A 105 0.60 3.38 -17.49
CA LYS A 105 -0.64 3.59 -18.23
C LYS A 105 -1.41 2.28 -18.37
N ALA A 106 -2.73 2.36 -18.45
CA ALA A 106 -3.60 1.20 -18.57
C ALA A 106 -3.21 0.25 -19.73
N ARG A 107 -2.69 0.80 -20.83
CA ARG A 107 -2.22 -0.01 -21.97
C ARG A 107 -1.01 -0.89 -21.65
N GLU A 108 -0.22 -0.56 -20.63
CA GLU A 108 0.96 -1.31 -20.20
C GLU A 108 0.60 -2.41 -19.20
N ILE A 109 -0.63 -2.39 -18.67
CA ILE A 109 -1.09 -3.25 -17.59
C ILE A 109 -2.02 -4.34 -18.15
N GLU A 110 -1.75 -5.59 -17.83
CA GLU A 110 -2.61 -6.74 -18.12
C GLU A 110 -3.71 -6.86 -17.07
N SER A 111 -3.30 -6.91 -15.81
CA SER A 111 -4.21 -7.05 -14.68
C SER A 111 -3.66 -6.43 -13.41
N ILE A 112 -4.56 -6.10 -12.49
CA ILE A 112 -4.23 -5.64 -11.14
C ILE A 112 -4.99 -6.52 -10.15
N LYS A 113 -4.27 -7.07 -9.18
CA LYS A 113 -4.84 -7.83 -8.08
C LYS A 113 -4.69 -7.00 -6.80
N VAL A 114 -5.80 -6.64 -6.17
CA VAL A 114 -5.84 -5.91 -4.90
C VAL A 114 -6.20 -6.88 -3.79
N CYS A 115 -5.22 -7.25 -2.96
CA CYS A 115 -5.40 -8.15 -1.82
C CYS A 115 -5.65 -7.32 -0.55
N GLN A 116 -6.78 -7.57 0.11
CA GLN A 116 -7.16 -6.82 1.31
C GLN A 116 -6.62 -7.43 2.60
N ASN A 117 -6.68 -8.74 2.68
CA ASN A 117 -6.18 -9.48 3.81
C ASN A 117 -5.03 -10.30 3.30
N ALA A 118 -3.81 -9.93 3.62
CA ALA A 118 -2.63 -10.53 3.04
C ALA A 118 -2.64 -12.06 3.22
N GLU A 119 -2.36 -12.71 2.15
CA GLU A 119 -1.91 -14.10 2.14
C GLU A 119 -0.72 -14.25 3.10
N VAL A 120 -0.48 -15.44 3.58
CA VAL A 120 0.68 -15.70 4.46
C VAL A 120 1.95 -16.04 3.69
N MET A 121 1.88 -16.11 2.35
CA MET A 121 2.98 -16.45 1.44
C MET A 121 4.07 -15.38 1.41
N LYS A 122 5.08 -15.55 0.55
CA LYS A 122 6.21 -14.63 0.33
C LYS A 122 5.75 -13.17 0.29
N GLY A 123 6.42 -12.33 1.04
CA GLY A 123 6.20 -10.87 1.07
C GLY A 123 4.87 -10.42 1.69
N CYS A 124 4.05 -11.33 2.23
CA CYS A 124 2.76 -11.04 2.84
C CYS A 124 2.80 -11.00 4.37
N SER A 125 3.97 -10.86 4.95
CA SER A 125 4.17 -10.90 6.41
C SER A 125 3.81 -9.62 7.16
N SER A 126 3.64 -8.51 6.43
CA SER A 126 3.39 -7.20 7.05
C SER A 126 1.90 -6.90 7.21
N LEU A 127 1.58 -5.90 8.02
CA LEU A 127 0.23 -5.34 8.16
C LEU A 127 -0.30 -4.68 6.89
N LYS A 128 0.57 -4.45 5.92
CA LYS A 128 0.24 -3.75 4.68
C LYS A 128 -0.57 -4.64 3.76
N LYS A 129 -1.52 -4.05 3.07
CA LYS A 129 -2.25 -4.68 1.96
C LYS A 129 -1.36 -4.74 0.73
N VAL A 130 -1.68 -5.60 -0.23
CA VAL A 130 -0.84 -5.80 -1.41
C VAL A 130 -1.62 -5.47 -2.68
N ILE A 131 -1.00 -4.73 -3.58
CA ILE A 131 -1.44 -4.53 -4.96
C ILE A 131 -0.41 -5.16 -5.87
N ASP A 132 -0.78 -6.25 -6.53
CA ASP A 132 0.05 -6.89 -7.55
C ASP A 132 -0.37 -6.41 -8.93
N ILE A 133 0.55 -5.84 -9.68
CA ILE A 133 0.36 -5.34 -11.04
C ILE A 133 1.09 -6.28 -11.98
N THR A 134 0.36 -6.87 -12.92
CA THR A 134 0.95 -7.66 -14.00
C THR A 134 1.01 -6.80 -15.25
N LEU A 135 2.21 -6.65 -15.79
CA LEU A 135 2.40 -5.92 -17.03
C LEU A 135 2.05 -6.79 -18.23
N ARG A 136 1.53 -6.17 -19.28
CA ARG A 136 1.29 -6.86 -20.55
C ARG A 136 2.60 -7.39 -21.12
N LYS A 137 2.54 -8.59 -21.64
CA LYS A 137 3.61 -9.11 -22.50
C LYS A 137 3.56 -8.30 -23.80
N GLY A 138 4.59 -7.49 -24.04
CA GLY A 138 4.69 -6.71 -25.25
C GLY A 138 4.94 -7.58 -26.48
N GLU A 139 4.68 -7.05 -27.66
CA GLU A 139 5.24 -7.59 -28.91
C GLU A 139 6.77 -7.43 -28.88
N ASN A 140 7.50 -8.29 -29.61
CA ASN A 140 8.94 -8.14 -29.75
C ASN A 140 9.28 -6.75 -30.30
N GLY A 141 10.16 -6.06 -29.60
CA GLY A 141 10.55 -4.69 -29.97
C GLY A 141 11.01 -3.87 -28.78
N VAL A 142 11.14 -2.59 -29.03
CA VAL A 142 11.48 -1.60 -28.01
C VAL A 142 10.36 -0.58 -27.96
N SER A 143 9.87 -0.33 -26.78
CA SER A 143 8.88 0.73 -26.51
C SER A 143 9.34 1.53 -25.29
N GLY A 144 8.84 2.73 -25.17
CA GLY A 144 9.22 3.53 -24.02
C GLY A 144 8.49 4.84 -23.95
N ARG A 145 8.87 5.63 -22.95
CA ARG A 145 8.28 6.95 -22.73
C ARG A 145 9.27 7.90 -22.11
N VAL A 146 9.04 9.16 -22.40
CA VAL A 146 9.68 10.30 -21.74
C VAL A 146 8.59 11.23 -21.25
N GLY A 147 8.58 11.56 -19.98
CA GLY A 147 7.59 12.46 -19.37
C GLY A 147 8.27 13.61 -18.65
N LEU A 148 7.68 14.80 -18.77
CA LEU A 148 8.09 16.00 -18.06
C LEU A 148 6.87 16.66 -17.43
N PHE A 149 7.00 17.06 -16.16
CA PHE A 149 5.92 17.64 -15.37
C PHE A 149 6.44 18.83 -14.59
N GLY A 150 5.61 19.82 -14.39
CA GLY A 150 5.90 20.98 -13.56
C GLY A 150 4.70 21.33 -12.71
N ASP A 151 4.92 21.85 -11.51
CA ASP A 151 3.87 22.29 -10.60
C ASP A 151 3.91 23.80 -10.32
N THR A 152 2.86 24.30 -9.71
CA THR A 152 2.70 25.73 -9.39
C THR A 152 3.63 26.23 -8.28
N TYR A 153 4.32 25.34 -7.57
CA TYR A 153 5.30 25.70 -6.55
C TYR A 153 6.73 25.76 -7.08
N GLY A 154 6.92 25.54 -8.37
CA GLY A 154 8.22 25.49 -9.00
C GLY A 154 8.93 24.13 -8.84
N GLY A 155 8.17 23.11 -8.51
CA GLY A 155 8.61 21.72 -8.58
C GLY A 155 8.62 21.22 -10.02
N GLY A 156 9.37 20.17 -10.25
CA GLY A 156 9.45 19.51 -11.56
C GLY A 156 9.77 18.03 -11.42
N LYS A 157 9.33 17.25 -12.41
CA LYS A 157 9.54 15.82 -12.47
C LYS A 157 9.87 15.39 -13.89
N GLY A 158 10.88 14.57 -14.02
CA GLY A 158 11.27 13.95 -15.28
C GLY A 158 11.31 12.43 -15.14
N ILE A 159 10.88 11.74 -16.18
CA ILE A 159 10.96 10.28 -16.26
C ILE A 159 11.40 9.81 -17.62
N VAL A 160 12.13 8.72 -17.63
CA VAL A 160 12.42 7.92 -18.82
C VAL A 160 12.20 6.46 -18.47
N SER A 161 11.40 5.77 -19.27
CA SER A 161 11.19 4.33 -19.11
C SER A 161 11.31 3.66 -20.47
N VAL A 162 12.06 2.57 -20.54
CA VAL A 162 12.28 1.80 -21.76
C VAL A 162 11.99 0.34 -21.46
N LEU A 163 11.12 -0.27 -22.23
CA LEU A 163 10.82 -1.69 -22.24
C LEU A 163 11.35 -2.29 -23.53
N SER A 164 12.26 -3.24 -23.42
CA SER A 164 12.73 -4.08 -24.50
C SER A 164 12.22 -5.49 -24.31
N GLN A 165 11.52 -6.02 -25.31
CA GLN A 165 11.02 -7.39 -25.30
C GLN A 165 11.57 -8.11 -26.52
N GLN A 166 12.22 -9.24 -26.31
CA GLN A 166 12.69 -10.13 -27.38
C GLN A 166 12.46 -11.56 -26.94
N ASP A 167 11.48 -12.22 -27.57
CA ASP A 167 11.06 -13.61 -27.30
C ASP A 167 10.92 -13.89 -25.78
N ASP A 168 11.91 -14.53 -25.21
CA ASP A 168 11.98 -14.98 -23.82
C ASP A 168 12.68 -14.00 -22.87
N LEU A 169 13.15 -12.86 -23.37
CA LEU A 169 13.86 -11.85 -22.61
C LEU A 169 13.09 -10.52 -22.60
N ARG A 170 12.79 -10.02 -21.40
CA ARG A 170 12.24 -8.67 -21.17
C ARG A 170 13.17 -7.86 -20.28
N ILE A 171 13.48 -6.65 -20.69
CA ILE A 171 14.28 -5.69 -19.94
C ILE A 171 13.46 -4.42 -19.78
N LEU A 172 13.14 -4.07 -18.54
CA LEU A 172 12.52 -2.80 -18.18
C LEU A 172 13.55 -1.93 -17.46
N SER A 173 13.86 -0.78 -18.06
CA SER A 173 14.72 0.24 -17.46
C SER A 173 13.89 1.47 -17.16
N HIS A 174 14.02 2.00 -15.95
CA HIS A 174 13.31 3.18 -15.51
C HIS A 174 14.27 4.13 -14.80
N VAL A 175 14.20 5.41 -15.13
CA VAL A 175 14.94 6.49 -14.46
C VAL A 175 13.98 7.63 -14.21
N GLU A 176 14.02 8.16 -13.01
CA GLU A 176 13.20 9.30 -12.60
C GLU A 176 13.98 10.32 -11.80
N GLY A 177 13.54 11.56 -11.89
CA GLY A 177 14.00 12.63 -11.03
C GLY A 177 12.81 13.51 -10.66
N ASN A 178 12.67 13.80 -9.40
CA ASN A 178 11.61 14.63 -8.85
C ASN A 178 12.23 15.72 -7.97
N PHE A 179 11.82 16.94 -8.19
CA PHE A 179 12.15 18.06 -7.34
C PHE A 179 10.84 18.73 -6.91
N GLN A 180 10.61 18.79 -5.61
CA GLN A 180 9.42 19.40 -5.03
C GLN A 180 9.82 20.53 -4.08
N ARG A 181 9.04 21.59 -4.11
CA ARG A 181 9.11 22.67 -3.14
C ARG A 181 7.76 22.74 -2.44
N THR A 182 7.72 22.36 -1.19
CA THR A 182 6.49 22.45 -0.38
C THR A 182 6.64 23.56 0.66
N SER A 183 5.60 24.35 0.84
CA SER A 183 5.52 25.27 1.97
C SER A 183 4.48 24.74 2.93
N ASN A 184 4.89 24.16 4.04
CA ASN A 184 3.99 23.84 5.12
C ASN A 184 3.74 25.11 5.93
N SER A 185 2.55 25.66 5.83
CA SER A 185 2.04 26.57 6.82
C SER A 185 1.36 25.73 7.90
N ASP A 186 2.12 25.17 8.82
CA ASP A 186 1.55 24.62 10.04
C ASP A 186 0.96 25.80 10.83
N LYS A 187 -0.33 25.96 10.69
CA LYS A 187 -1.12 26.69 11.68
C LYS A 187 -1.27 25.74 12.86
N ASP A 188 -0.31 25.82 13.75
CA ASP A 188 -0.45 25.19 15.05
C ASP A 188 -1.67 25.83 15.71
N ALA A 189 -2.79 25.10 15.75
CA ALA A 189 -4.06 25.60 16.28
C ALA A 189 -3.97 25.96 17.77
N TYR A 190 -2.88 25.58 18.43
CA TYR A 190 -2.61 25.81 19.85
C TYR A 190 -1.71 27.01 20.14
N GLN A 191 -0.87 27.46 19.21
CA GLN A 191 0.12 28.50 19.54
C GLN A 191 0.03 29.79 18.74
N ASN A 192 -0.92 29.99 17.85
CA ASN A 192 -1.02 31.19 17.01
C ASN A 192 0.29 31.62 16.30
N GLN A 193 1.27 30.71 16.20
CA GLN A 193 2.52 30.92 15.48
C GLN A 193 2.44 30.19 14.15
N SER A 194 2.33 30.93 13.08
CA SER A 194 2.51 30.38 11.72
C SER A 194 4.00 30.25 11.44
N SER A 195 4.53 29.04 11.53
CA SER A 195 5.85 28.75 10.99
C SER A 195 5.72 28.41 9.50
N ASN A 196 6.13 29.30 8.63
CA ASN A 196 6.30 29.01 7.20
C ASN A 196 7.56 28.19 7.02
N THR A 197 7.46 26.87 7.06
CA THR A 197 8.57 25.99 6.77
C THR A 197 8.56 25.67 5.27
N ILE A 198 9.58 26.08 4.55
CA ILE A 198 9.78 25.69 3.16
C ILE A 198 10.61 24.41 3.17
N ASN A 199 10.06 23.34 2.66
CA ASN A 199 10.79 22.09 2.46
C ASN A 199 11.17 21.95 0.99
N HIS A 200 12.44 21.66 0.74
CA HIS A 200 12.97 21.29 -0.56
C HIS A 200 13.24 19.79 -0.56
N TYR A 201 12.48 19.06 -1.32
CA TYR A 201 12.62 17.63 -1.52
C TYR A 201 13.14 17.36 -2.92
N SER A 202 14.17 16.55 -3.06
CA SER A 202 14.56 15.99 -4.34
C SER A 202 14.75 14.49 -4.21
N HIS A 203 14.27 13.78 -5.20
CA HIS A 203 14.38 12.33 -5.31
C HIS A 203 14.85 11.96 -6.71
N GLU A 204 15.83 11.08 -6.78
CA GLU A 204 16.35 10.49 -8.00
C GLU A 204 16.29 8.97 -7.85
N GLY A 205 15.79 8.28 -8.86
CA GLY A 205 15.66 6.84 -8.85
C GLY A 205 16.05 6.21 -10.17
N ALA A 206 16.67 5.06 -10.11
CA ALA A 206 16.93 4.21 -11.26
C ALA A 206 16.57 2.77 -10.91
N LYS A 207 15.86 2.09 -11.81
CA LYS A 207 15.45 0.69 -11.68
C LYS A 207 15.74 -0.06 -12.98
N LEU A 208 16.28 -1.26 -12.84
CA LEU A 208 16.46 -2.23 -13.92
C LEU A 208 15.80 -3.54 -13.50
N ASN A 209 14.85 -3.99 -14.29
CA ASN A 209 14.24 -5.30 -14.13
C ASN A 209 14.52 -6.13 -15.39
N VAL A 210 15.03 -7.33 -15.21
CA VAL A 210 15.32 -8.30 -16.28
C VAL A 210 14.53 -9.55 -15.99
N LEU A 211 13.59 -9.89 -16.86
CA LEU A 211 12.84 -11.14 -16.83
C LEU A 211 13.29 -12.02 -18.01
N TRP A 212 13.78 -13.20 -17.71
CA TRP A 212 14.22 -14.17 -18.69
C TRP A 212 13.52 -15.52 -18.49
N THR A 213 12.92 -16.04 -19.56
CA THR A 213 12.16 -17.29 -19.56
C THR A 213 12.82 -18.29 -20.51
N PRO A 214 14.03 -18.82 -20.16
CA PRO A 214 14.84 -19.65 -21.08
C PRO A 214 14.13 -20.92 -21.53
N THR A 215 13.15 -21.36 -20.79
CA THR A 215 12.27 -22.47 -21.15
C THR A 215 10.83 -22.13 -20.68
N ASN A 216 9.85 -22.90 -21.15
CA ASN A 216 8.47 -22.76 -20.67
C ASN A 216 8.26 -23.16 -19.19
N LYS A 217 9.32 -23.63 -18.51
CA LYS A 217 9.29 -24.07 -17.11
C LYS A 217 10.17 -23.21 -16.20
N ASP A 218 11.10 -22.46 -16.76
CA ASP A 218 12.09 -21.70 -16.00
C ASP A 218 11.87 -20.21 -16.19
N ILE A 219 11.81 -19.48 -15.10
CA ILE A 219 11.71 -18.03 -15.07
C ILE A 219 12.81 -17.51 -14.16
N LEU A 220 13.66 -16.64 -14.67
CA LEU A 220 14.65 -15.90 -13.90
C LEU A 220 14.28 -14.42 -13.97
N GLU A 221 14.13 -13.80 -12.83
CA GLU A 221 13.92 -12.37 -12.71
C GLU A 221 15.01 -11.73 -11.85
N VAL A 222 15.58 -10.64 -12.32
CA VAL A 222 16.58 -9.86 -11.58
C VAL A 222 16.09 -8.43 -11.52
N ASP A 223 16.00 -7.91 -10.30
CA ASP A 223 15.61 -6.53 -10.02
C ASP A 223 16.77 -5.79 -9.34
N ALA A 224 17.17 -4.66 -9.89
CA ALA A 224 18.18 -3.80 -9.31
C ALA A 224 17.65 -2.36 -9.25
N MET A 225 17.78 -1.73 -8.11
CA MET A 225 17.27 -0.38 -7.89
C MET A 225 18.27 0.44 -7.08
N GLN A 226 18.36 1.71 -7.42
CA GLN A 226 19.05 2.72 -6.65
C GLN A 226 18.15 3.94 -6.49
N THR A 227 18.11 4.49 -5.27
CA THR A 227 17.44 5.76 -5.00
C THR A 227 18.36 6.72 -4.27
N TYR A 228 18.18 8.00 -4.52
CA TYR A 228 18.82 9.07 -3.79
C TYR A 228 17.76 10.13 -3.45
N THR A 229 17.62 10.41 -2.17
CA THR A 229 16.66 11.40 -1.67
C THR A 229 17.41 12.47 -0.88
N ARG A 230 17.05 13.71 -1.10
CA ARG A 230 17.55 14.84 -0.33
C ARG A 230 16.36 15.63 0.22
N ASN A 231 16.34 15.78 1.53
CA ASN A 231 15.41 16.64 2.26
C ASN A 231 16.16 17.85 2.81
N HIS A 232 15.62 19.04 2.61
CA HIS A 232 16.16 20.25 3.17
C HIS A 232 15.00 21.11 3.71
N PHE A 233 14.94 21.23 5.01
CA PHE A 233 13.99 22.11 5.71
C PHE A 233 14.63 23.48 5.95
N THR A 234 13.85 24.55 5.91
CA THR A 234 14.35 25.94 6.03
C THR A 234 15.15 26.20 7.32
N HIS A 235 14.89 25.44 8.38
CA HIS A 235 15.52 25.62 9.69
C HIS A 235 16.29 24.38 10.16
N SER A 236 16.41 23.36 9.32
CA SER A 236 17.13 22.11 9.64
C SER A 236 18.20 21.83 8.60
N PRO A 237 19.30 21.19 9.01
CA PRO A 237 20.32 20.74 8.08
C PRO A 237 19.76 19.78 7.03
N ALA A 238 20.39 19.73 5.87
CA ALA A 238 19.99 18.79 4.81
C ALA A 238 20.23 17.35 5.22
N GLU A 239 19.25 16.48 4.92
CA GLU A 239 19.30 15.04 5.09
C GLU A 239 19.44 14.37 3.73
N TYR A 240 20.23 13.30 3.64
CA TYR A 240 20.52 12.58 2.41
C TYR A 240 20.32 11.09 2.65
N VAL A 241 19.40 10.47 1.93
CA VAL A 241 19.15 9.03 1.98
C VAL A 241 19.53 8.40 0.66
N ARG A 242 20.32 7.34 0.69
CA ARG A 242 20.64 6.48 -0.46
C ARG A 242 20.17 5.07 -0.16
N ALA A 243 19.42 4.48 -1.06
CA ALA A 243 19.05 3.09 -0.96
C ALA A 243 19.45 2.33 -2.23
N TYR A 244 19.90 1.11 -2.02
CA TYR A 244 20.24 0.15 -3.07
C TYR A 244 19.48 -1.12 -2.79
N HIS A 245 18.83 -1.66 -3.78
CA HIS A 245 18.13 -2.94 -3.70
C HIS A 245 18.59 -3.83 -4.86
N LEU A 246 18.88 -5.09 -4.56
CA LEU A 246 19.15 -6.12 -5.55
C LEU A 246 18.42 -7.40 -5.15
N GLN A 247 17.66 -7.97 -6.06
CA GLN A 247 16.95 -9.22 -5.86
C GLN A 247 17.03 -10.08 -7.12
N ALA A 248 17.13 -11.38 -6.92
CA ALA A 248 17.04 -12.37 -7.98
C ALA A 248 16.06 -13.46 -7.57
N ASP A 249 15.07 -13.70 -8.40
CA ASP A 249 14.06 -14.74 -8.25
C ASP A 249 14.23 -15.78 -9.36
N TYR A 250 14.29 -17.03 -8.96
CA TYR A 250 14.25 -18.15 -9.89
C TYR A 250 13.04 -19.01 -9.59
N THR A 251 12.14 -19.14 -10.56
CA THR A 251 10.96 -20.01 -10.48
C THR A 251 11.08 -21.13 -11.50
N ARG A 252 10.84 -22.36 -11.04
CA ARG A 252 10.78 -23.52 -11.91
C ARG A 252 9.47 -24.28 -11.74
N THR A 253 8.77 -24.50 -12.85
CA THR A 253 7.60 -25.37 -12.90
C THR A 253 8.04 -26.83 -12.94
N LEU A 254 7.53 -27.64 -12.02
CA LEU A 254 7.86 -29.04 -11.84
C LEU A 254 6.73 -29.95 -12.37
N GLY A 255 7.05 -30.85 -13.25
CA GLY A 255 6.06 -31.78 -13.80
C GLY A 255 5.00 -31.14 -14.70
N GLU A 256 3.90 -31.86 -14.94
CA GLU A 256 2.76 -31.45 -15.77
C GLU A 256 1.57 -30.94 -14.91
N ASN A 257 1.63 -31.15 -13.61
CA ASN A 257 0.57 -30.77 -12.67
C ASN A 257 0.63 -29.31 -12.24
N GLY A 258 1.61 -28.53 -12.73
CA GLY A 258 1.76 -27.12 -12.42
C GLY A 258 2.49 -26.82 -11.09
N SER A 259 3.00 -27.84 -10.39
CA SER A 259 3.83 -27.61 -9.19
C SER A 259 4.99 -26.68 -9.51
N SER A 260 5.39 -25.83 -8.57
CA SER A 260 6.49 -24.88 -8.78
C SER A 260 7.37 -24.76 -7.54
N ILE A 261 8.62 -24.41 -7.77
CA ILE A 261 9.55 -24.02 -6.73
C ILE A 261 10.12 -22.64 -7.06
N LEU A 262 10.15 -21.78 -6.06
CA LEU A 262 10.71 -20.44 -6.13
C LEU A 262 11.90 -20.34 -5.19
N PHE A 263 12.99 -19.77 -5.68
CA PHE A 263 14.15 -19.34 -4.90
C PHE A 263 14.33 -17.84 -5.08
N THR A 264 14.45 -17.13 -3.97
CA THR A 264 14.77 -15.70 -3.96
C THR A 264 16.04 -15.46 -3.18
N LEU A 265 16.91 -14.63 -3.71
CA LEU A 265 18.04 -14.03 -2.97
C LEU A 265 17.98 -12.53 -3.19
N GLY A 266 18.12 -11.78 -2.11
CA GLY A 266 18.10 -10.33 -2.20
C GLY A 266 18.89 -9.65 -1.10
N ALA A 267 19.18 -8.39 -1.32
CA ALA A 267 19.79 -7.51 -0.34
C ALA A 267 19.31 -6.07 -0.56
N GLU A 268 19.11 -5.37 0.53
CA GLU A 268 18.87 -3.94 0.56
C GLU A 268 19.94 -3.25 1.39
N HIS A 269 20.41 -2.10 0.95
CA HIS A 269 21.33 -1.26 1.71
C HIS A 269 20.82 0.17 1.70
N ILE A 270 20.66 0.73 2.89
CA ILE A 270 20.23 2.11 3.10
C ILE A 270 21.33 2.87 3.84
N SER A 271 21.67 4.04 3.34
CA SER A 271 22.58 4.97 4.00
C SER A 271 21.87 6.30 4.17
N ASP A 272 21.71 6.71 5.40
CA ASP A 272 21.13 7.99 5.79
C ASP A 272 22.20 8.86 6.43
N ASN A 273 22.44 10.03 5.85
CA ASN A 273 23.44 10.97 6.28
C ASN A 273 22.80 12.36 6.45
N GLY A 274 23.10 13.00 7.53
CA GLY A 274 22.56 14.33 7.81
C GLY A 274 23.28 15.03 8.93
N ARG A 275 22.61 16.01 9.47
CA ARG A 275 23.05 16.72 10.66
C ARG A 275 21.85 16.85 11.58
N THR A 276 22.01 16.47 12.83
CA THR A 276 21.03 16.77 13.89
C THR A 276 21.41 18.04 14.62
N GLN A 277 20.41 18.78 15.09
CA GLN A 277 20.63 20.00 15.87
C GLN A 277 20.17 19.72 17.29
N GLU A 278 21.11 19.85 18.24
CA GLU A 278 20.84 19.77 19.66
C GLU A 278 21.17 21.13 20.29
N GLU A 279 20.19 21.74 20.93
CA GLU A 279 20.27 23.09 21.50
C GLU A 279 20.77 24.12 20.46
N SER A 280 22.06 24.48 20.52
CA SER A 280 22.70 25.44 19.59
C SER A 280 23.81 24.82 18.75
N GLN A 281 24.05 23.52 18.87
CA GLN A 281 25.13 22.84 18.17
C GLN A 281 24.56 21.88 17.11
N THR A 282 25.29 21.74 15.99
CA THR A 282 24.92 20.89 14.89
C THR A 282 25.91 19.74 14.78
N PHE A 283 25.44 18.51 14.89
CA PHE A 283 26.25 17.28 14.83
C PHE A 283 25.99 16.52 13.53
N PRO A 284 27.03 16.10 12.80
CA PRO A 284 26.84 15.20 11.67
C PRO A 284 26.51 13.79 12.16
N TYR A 285 25.62 13.11 11.45
CA TYR A 285 25.35 11.69 11.66
C TYR A 285 25.44 10.89 10.36
N GLN A 286 25.68 9.60 10.50
CA GLN A 286 25.71 8.65 9.41
C GLN A 286 25.13 7.32 9.89
N ASN A 287 23.94 6.98 9.40
CA ASN A 287 23.28 5.72 9.68
C ASN A 287 23.38 4.79 8.47
N HIS A 288 23.52 3.50 8.74
CA HIS A 288 23.56 2.47 7.70
C HIS A 288 22.70 1.29 8.11
N SER A 289 21.98 0.76 7.16
CA SER A 289 21.19 -0.46 7.33
C SER A 289 21.42 -1.39 6.15
N THR A 290 21.60 -2.66 6.41
CA THR A 290 21.80 -3.69 5.37
C THR A 290 20.95 -4.90 5.70
N TYR A 291 20.15 -5.35 4.74
CA TYR A 291 19.12 -6.39 4.88
C TYR A 291 19.28 -7.48 3.80
N PRO A 292 20.24 -8.42 3.90
CA PRO A 292 20.25 -9.59 3.04
C PRO A 292 19.16 -10.57 3.46
N PHE A 293 18.48 -11.18 2.48
CA PHE A 293 17.42 -12.15 2.70
C PHE A 293 17.40 -13.25 1.64
N ALA A 294 16.76 -14.37 2.00
CA ALA A 294 16.53 -15.49 1.11
C ALA A 294 15.13 -16.06 1.33
N VAL A 295 14.50 -16.56 0.26
CA VAL A 295 13.20 -17.23 0.29
C VAL A 295 13.28 -18.52 -0.49
N VAL A 296 12.64 -19.56 0.02
CA VAL A 296 12.35 -20.79 -0.71
C VAL A 296 10.87 -21.10 -0.55
N GLU A 297 10.16 -21.23 -1.66
CA GLU A 297 8.72 -21.53 -1.66
C GLU A 297 8.41 -22.68 -2.61
N TYR A 298 7.57 -23.58 -2.20
CA TYR A 298 7.07 -24.69 -3.00
C TYR A 298 5.55 -24.67 -3.04
N ALA A 299 4.98 -24.67 -4.24
CA ALA A 299 3.54 -24.73 -4.48
C ALA A 299 3.19 -25.95 -5.30
N THR A 300 2.16 -26.68 -4.91
CA THR A 300 1.73 -27.91 -5.60
C THR A 300 0.24 -28.16 -5.41
N PRO A 301 -0.46 -28.66 -6.45
CA PRO A 301 -1.79 -29.20 -6.27
C PRO A 301 -1.71 -30.56 -5.54
N VAL A 302 -2.68 -30.83 -4.67
CA VAL A 302 -2.74 -32.04 -3.84
C VAL A 302 -4.08 -32.74 -4.08
N PHE A 303 -4.04 -34.02 -4.45
CA PHE A 303 -5.18 -34.87 -4.79
C PHE A 303 -5.99 -34.40 -6.02
N THR A 304 -6.25 -33.10 -6.15
CA THR A 304 -7.00 -32.50 -7.27
C THR A 304 -6.33 -31.19 -7.68
N GLN A 305 -6.64 -30.69 -8.88
CA GLN A 305 -6.16 -29.38 -9.34
C GLN A 305 -6.83 -28.21 -8.59
N ASP A 306 -7.87 -28.50 -7.84
CA ASP A 306 -8.64 -27.50 -7.10
C ASP A 306 -8.09 -27.24 -5.68
N LEU A 307 -7.23 -28.13 -5.17
CA LEU A 307 -6.59 -27.98 -3.85
C LEU A 307 -5.09 -27.74 -4.02
N TRP A 308 -4.64 -26.56 -3.63
CA TRP A 308 -3.24 -26.17 -3.66
C TRP A 308 -2.66 -26.04 -2.27
N ILE A 309 -1.43 -26.47 -2.11
CA ILE A 309 -0.60 -26.22 -0.94
C ILE A 309 0.59 -25.39 -1.38
N THR A 310 0.81 -24.29 -0.69
CA THR A 310 2.03 -23.49 -0.79
C THR A 310 2.72 -23.53 0.57
N ALA A 311 3.99 -23.90 0.60
CA ALA A 311 4.80 -23.90 1.81
C ALA A 311 6.16 -23.26 1.53
N GLY A 312 6.69 -22.53 2.50
CA GLY A 312 7.95 -21.84 2.29
C GLY A 312 8.67 -21.45 3.56
N PHE A 313 9.88 -21.00 3.33
CA PHE A 313 10.77 -20.43 4.32
C PHE A 313 11.27 -19.08 3.79
N GLU A 314 11.28 -18.07 4.64
CA GLU A 314 11.89 -16.77 4.40
C GLU A 314 12.79 -16.44 5.58
N GLY A 315 14.03 -16.00 5.33
CA GLY A 315 14.94 -15.61 6.40
C GLY A 315 15.87 -14.51 5.94
N GLY A 316 16.26 -13.67 6.89
CA GLY A 316 17.15 -12.56 6.61
C GLY A 316 17.87 -12.05 7.83
N LEU A 317 18.85 -11.20 7.55
CA LEU A 317 19.63 -10.49 8.56
C LEU A 317 19.35 -9.00 8.43
N SER A 318 19.33 -8.30 9.56
CA SER A 318 19.34 -6.83 9.60
C SER A 318 20.57 -6.39 10.36
N ILE A 319 21.39 -5.59 9.71
CA ILE A 319 22.57 -4.97 10.30
C ILE A 319 22.35 -3.47 10.24
N GLU A 320 22.06 -2.87 11.39
CA GLU A 320 21.76 -1.45 11.50
C GLU A 320 22.77 -0.75 12.39
N LYS A 321 23.28 0.36 11.92
CA LYS A 321 24.12 1.26 12.69
C LYS A 321 23.44 2.62 12.75
N ASN A 322 23.13 3.08 13.95
CA ASN A 322 22.58 4.40 14.20
C ASN A 322 23.54 5.20 15.08
N CYS A 323 24.16 6.22 14.50
CA CYS A 323 25.14 7.05 15.20
C CYS A 323 24.50 8.09 16.11
N ILE A 324 23.23 8.47 15.89
CA ILE A 324 22.50 9.39 16.77
C ILE A 324 22.15 8.68 18.07
N ALA A 325 21.56 7.48 17.95
CA ALA A 325 21.15 6.67 19.09
C ALA A 325 22.28 5.79 19.67
N ASP A 326 23.51 5.95 19.18
CA ASP A 326 24.75 5.28 19.66
C ASP A 326 24.63 3.76 19.75
N TYR A 327 24.10 3.10 18.72
CA TYR A 327 23.98 1.63 18.69
C TYR A 327 24.31 0.97 17.35
N ILE A 328 24.63 -0.32 17.43
CA ILE A 328 24.62 -1.27 16.32
C ILE A 328 23.66 -2.38 16.67
N ASN A 329 22.68 -2.66 15.80
CA ASN A 329 21.78 -3.78 15.92
C ASN A 329 22.13 -4.87 14.91
N HIS A 330 22.20 -6.11 15.37
CA HIS A 330 22.29 -7.30 14.55
C HIS A 330 21.05 -8.13 14.83
N SER A 331 20.04 -8.05 13.98
CA SER A 331 18.86 -8.89 14.11
C SER A 331 18.79 -9.91 12.97
N ASN A 332 18.14 -11.02 13.23
CA ASN A 332 17.76 -11.98 12.21
C ASN A 332 16.29 -12.33 12.36
N TYR A 333 15.66 -12.62 11.26
CA TYR A 333 14.31 -13.16 11.24
C TYR A 333 14.26 -14.47 10.46
N GLU A 334 13.36 -15.35 10.86
CA GLU A 334 13.09 -16.64 10.26
C GLU A 334 11.57 -16.84 10.22
N ASP A 335 11.04 -17.04 9.03
CA ASP A 335 9.61 -17.26 8.78
C ASP A 335 9.38 -18.62 8.15
N PHE A 336 8.50 -19.39 8.73
CA PHE A 336 7.99 -20.63 8.17
C PHE A 336 6.51 -20.45 7.88
N TYR A 337 6.07 -20.76 6.66
CA TYR A 337 4.68 -20.58 6.29
C TYR A 337 4.11 -21.72 5.46
N VAL A 338 2.81 -21.91 5.61
CA VAL A 338 2.01 -22.84 4.82
C VAL A 338 0.67 -22.21 4.52
N GLN A 339 0.19 -22.37 3.31
CA GLN A 339 -1.13 -21.93 2.86
C GLN A 339 -1.82 -23.03 2.07
N LEU A 340 -3.11 -23.18 2.30
CA LEU A 340 -4.02 -24.05 1.58
C LEU A 340 -5.02 -23.19 0.82
N ASP A 341 -5.18 -23.44 -0.47
CA ASP A 341 -6.20 -22.84 -1.33
C ASP A 341 -7.06 -23.95 -1.93
N TYR A 342 -8.35 -23.95 -1.68
CA TYR A 342 -9.27 -24.98 -2.14
C TYR A 342 -10.52 -24.39 -2.77
N ASN A 343 -10.76 -24.74 -4.04
CA ASN A 343 -11.93 -24.33 -4.78
C ASN A 343 -12.77 -25.53 -5.15
N ILE A 344 -14.01 -25.60 -4.70
CA ILE A 344 -14.94 -26.68 -5.00
C ILE A 344 -16.32 -26.17 -5.37
N GLY A 345 -16.67 -26.28 -6.64
CA GLY A 345 -17.95 -25.83 -7.15
C GLY A 345 -18.19 -24.35 -6.90
N LYS A 346 -19.09 -24.02 -5.97
CA LYS A 346 -19.43 -22.64 -5.60
C LYS A 346 -18.69 -22.12 -4.35
N TRP A 347 -17.89 -22.96 -3.73
CA TRP A 347 -17.15 -22.65 -2.53
C TRP A 347 -15.68 -22.43 -2.85
N GLY A 348 -15.06 -21.50 -2.16
CA GLY A 348 -13.62 -21.37 -2.09
C GLY A 348 -13.18 -21.14 -0.66
N PHE A 349 -12.04 -21.72 -0.31
CA PHE A 349 -11.44 -21.68 1.00
C PHE A 349 -9.97 -21.35 0.88
N MET A 350 -9.48 -20.49 1.73
CA MET A 350 -8.05 -20.23 1.92
C MET A 350 -7.77 -20.30 3.42
N ALA A 351 -6.72 -21.00 3.81
CA ALA A 351 -6.24 -21.05 5.17
C ALA A 351 -4.71 -21.04 5.17
N GLY A 352 -4.11 -20.22 5.97
CA GLY A 352 -2.66 -20.12 6.04
C GLY A 352 -2.17 -19.73 7.41
N GLU A 353 -0.95 -20.15 7.71
CA GLU A 353 -0.20 -19.81 8.91
C GLU A 353 1.24 -19.47 8.54
N ARG A 354 1.77 -18.42 9.16
CA ARG A 354 3.19 -18.06 9.15
C ARG A 354 3.68 -17.94 10.59
N TYR A 355 4.71 -18.68 10.90
CA TYR A 355 5.41 -18.59 12.18
C TYR A 355 6.69 -17.81 11.99
N ARG A 356 6.81 -16.69 12.70
CA ARG A 356 7.94 -15.76 12.62
C ARG A 356 8.72 -15.74 13.92
N ILE A 357 10.03 -15.90 13.79
CA ILE A 357 10.99 -15.73 14.88
C ILE A 357 11.84 -14.50 14.52
N ILE A 358 11.99 -13.57 15.46
CA ILE A 358 12.90 -12.42 15.30
C ILE A 358 13.80 -12.36 16.51
N ASN A 359 15.12 -12.31 16.27
CA ASN A 359 16.12 -12.14 17.29
C ASN A 359 16.72 -10.75 17.14
N PHE A 360 16.57 -9.89 18.14
CA PHE A 360 17.20 -8.59 18.25
C PHE A 360 18.45 -8.70 19.10
N ARG A 361 19.57 -8.15 18.65
CA ARG A 361 20.87 -8.14 19.33
C ARG A 361 21.51 -6.77 19.26
N PRO A 362 20.93 -5.77 19.90
CA PRO A 362 21.50 -4.44 19.93
C PRO A 362 22.74 -4.39 20.82
N LYS A 363 23.69 -3.60 20.39
CA LYS A 363 24.92 -3.30 21.09
C LYS A 363 25.13 -1.81 21.09
N GLN A 364 25.29 -1.22 22.25
CA GLN A 364 25.65 0.19 22.35
C GLN A 364 27.10 0.40 21.94
N ILE A 365 27.39 1.43 21.14
CA ILE A 365 28.74 1.67 20.59
C ILE A 365 29.70 2.13 21.69
N CYS A 366 29.23 3.01 22.59
CA CYS A 366 30.03 3.62 23.65
C CYS A 366 29.89 2.94 25.01
N SER A 367 29.10 1.88 25.16
CA SER A 367 28.99 1.12 26.41
C SER A 367 29.05 -0.39 26.18
N VAL A 368 29.32 -1.13 27.27
CA VAL A 368 29.47 -2.61 27.23
C VAL A 368 28.12 -3.35 27.38
N SER A 369 26.99 -2.64 27.37
CA SER A 369 25.68 -3.28 27.53
C SER A 369 25.24 -3.93 26.23
N ASN A 370 25.17 -5.25 26.22
CA ASN A 370 24.56 -6.06 25.18
C ASN A 370 23.28 -6.66 25.74
N TRP A 371 22.20 -6.67 24.96
CA TRP A 371 21.04 -7.47 25.29
C TRP A 371 20.52 -8.22 24.07
N GLU A 372 19.75 -9.26 24.31
CA GLU A 372 19.16 -10.08 23.29
C GLU A 372 17.68 -10.25 23.62
N HIS A 373 16.86 -10.07 22.62
CA HIS A 373 15.42 -10.26 22.73
C HIS A 373 14.91 -11.08 21.54
N THR A 374 14.18 -12.16 21.83
CA THR A 374 13.59 -13.03 20.82
C THR A 374 12.08 -12.94 20.89
N THR A 375 11.46 -12.66 19.77
CA THR A 375 9.99 -12.69 19.63
C THR A 375 9.55 -13.88 18.79
N HIS A 376 8.43 -14.47 19.18
CA HIS A 376 7.78 -15.57 18.49
C HIS A 376 6.37 -15.15 18.12
N ASN A 377 6.03 -15.23 16.83
CA ASN A 377 4.78 -14.69 16.32
C ASN A 377 4.06 -15.69 15.42
N HIS A 378 2.76 -15.81 15.61
CA HIS A 378 1.87 -16.57 14.74
C HIS A 378 0.99 -15.60 13.95
N ILE A 379 1.14 -15.62 12.63
CA ILE A 379 0.33 -14.87 11.67
C ILE A 379 -0.54 -15.89 10.96
N TYR A 380 -1.84 -15.74 11.04
CA TYR A 380 -2.75 -16.67 10.40
C TYR A 380 -3.85 -15.93 9.64
N SER A 381 -4.33 -16.59 8.61
CA SER A 381 -5.40 -16.07 7.77
C SER A 381 -6.35 -17.21 7.39
N PHE A 382 -7.63 -16.91 7.41
CA PHE A 382 -8.68 -17.79 6.93
C PHE A 382 -9.69 -16.98 6.13
N SER A 383 -10.05 -17.48 4.96
CA SER A 383 -11.10 -16.90 4.13
C SER A 383 -11.97 -18.02 3.56
N ALA A 384 -13.26 -17.81 3.58
CA ALA A 384 -14.22 -18.67 2.89
C ALA A 384 -15.19 -17.82 2.10
N TYR A 385 -15.47 -18.23 0.87
CA TYR A 385 -16.50 -17.57 0.07
C TYR A 385 -17.47 -18.57 -0.56
N TYR A 386 -18.66 -18.10 -0.82
CA TYR A 386 -19.71 -18.84 -1.49
C TYR A 386 -20.38 -18.01 -2.58
N THR A 387 -20.39 -18.53 -3.80
CA THR A 387 -21.07 -17.91 -4.96
C THR A 387 -22.45 -18.51 -5.12
N PHE A 388 -23.50 -17.76 -4.72
CA PHE A 388 -24.90 -18.21 -4.80
C PHE A 388 -25.35 -18.43 -6.25
N THR A 389 -25.15 -17.40 -7.03
CA THR A 389 -25.42 -17.32 -8.46
C THR A 389 -24.31 -16.51 -9.12
N PRO A 390 -24.12 -16.58 -10.45
CA PRO A 390 -23.15 -15.73 -11.12
C PRO A 390 -23.29 -14.26 -10.70
N GLY A 391 -22.22 -13.66 -10.25
CA GLY A 391 -22.18 -12.28 -9.78
C GLY A 391 -22.61 -12.04 -8.33
N HIS A 392 -22.98 -13.05 -7.54
CA HIS A 392 -23.38 -12.89 -6.14
C HIS A 392 -22.46 -13.73 -5.23
N THR A 393 -21.59 -13.10 -4.49
CA THR A 393 -20.63 -13.76 -3.60
C THR A 393 -20.77 -13.25 -2.17
N LEU A 394 -20.82 -14.16 -1.21
CA LEU A 394 -20.66 -13.87 0.20
C LEU A 394 -19.31 -14.41 0.66
N GLN A 395 -18.57 -13.61 1.40
CA GLN A 395 -17.25 -13.95 1.90
C GLN A 395 -17.15 -13.65 3.39
N GLY A 396 -16.52 -14.56 4.13
CA GLY A 396 -16.06 -14.34 5.49
C GLY A 396 -14.54 -14.43 5.54
N THR A 397 -13.89 -13.49 6.20
CA THR A 397 -12.43 -13.47 6.37
C THR A 397 -12.08 -13.24 7.83
N PHE A 398 -11.08 -13.95 8.29
CA PHE A 398 -10.44 -13.73 9.57
C PHE A 398 -8.92 -13.77 9.39
N CYS A 399 -8.22 -12.74 9.85
CA CYS A 399 -6.76 -12.76 9.81
C CYS A 399 -6.16 -12.09 11.04
N ARG A 400 -4.97 -12.58 11.43
CA ARG A 400 -4.09 -11.95 12.40
C ARG A 400 -2.93 -11.32 11.68
N ARG A 401 -2.65 -10.07 12.01
CA ARG A 401 -1.51 -9.29 11.51
C ARG A 401 -0.60 -8.94 12.67
N ILE A 402 0.69 -8.88 12.39
CA ILE A 402 1.69 -8.51 13.38
C ILE A 402 2.52 -7.37 12.81
N PHE A 403 2.68 -6.36 13.63
CA PHE A 403 3.64 -5.30 13.43
C PHE A 403 4.80 -5.54 14.39
N ASN A 404 5.96 -5.84 13.82
CA ASN A 404 7.16 -5.98 14.64
C ASN A 404 7.65 -4.59 15.04
N PRO A 405 8.06 -4.40 16.29
CA PRO A 405 8.69 -3.16 16.69
C PRO A 405 9.98 -2.95 15.89
N GLU A 406 10.19 -1.73 15.48
CA GLU A 406 11.49 -1.30 14.95
C GLU A 406 12.47 -1.09 16.11
N PHE A 407 13.76 -1.09 15.83
CA PHE A 407 14.73 -0.88 16.91
C PHE A 407 14.51 0.45 17.64
N GLY A 408 14.09 1.50 16.95
CA GLY A 408 13.75 2.80 17.54
C GLY A 408 12.70 2.72 18.66
N ASP A 409 11.80 1.74 18.62
CA ASP A 409 10.76 1.55 19.64
C ASP A 409 11.33 1.03 20.97
N PHE A 410 12.54 0.41 20.95
CA PHE A 410 13.23 -0.06 22.14
C PHE A 410 14.11 1.01 22.80
N VAL A 411 14.27 2.16 22.13
CA VAL A 411 15.14 3.25 22.60
C VAL A 411 14.26 4.42 23.00
N THR A 412 14.11 4.66 24.29
CA THR A 412 13.47 5.87 24.80
C THR A 412 14.50 6.93 25.10
N ALA A 413 14.23 8.19 24.72
CA ALA A 413 15.03 9.32 25.14
C ALA A 413 14.90 9.47 26.67
N GLY A 414 15.95 9.15 27.40
CA GLY A 414 16.00 9.41 28.84
C GLY A 414 16.35 10.86 29.09
N ASP A 415 15.46 11.61 29.69
CA ASP A 415 15.76 12.92 30.27
C ASP A 415 16.74 12.75 31.43
N MET A 416 17.99 13.00 31.18
CA MET A 416 18.96 13.26 32.25
C MET A 416 19.68 14.57 31.98
N GLU A 417 19.70 15.42 32.99
CA GLU A 417 20.40 16.72 33.02
C GLU A 417 21.75 16.65 32.27
N GLY A 418 21.77 17.14 31.03
CA GLY A 418 22.96 17.48 30.28
C GLY A 418 23.68 16.34 29.52
N ALA A 419 23.13 15.10 29.46
CA ALA A 419 23.67 14.07 28.59
C ALA A 419 22.54 13.14 28.11
N TRP A 420 22.32 13.10 26.80
CA TRP A 420 21.41 12.15 26.17
C TRP A 420 21.90 10.72 26.41
N LYS A 421 21.21 9.96 27.23
CA LYS A 421 21.45 8.53 27.42
C LYS A 421 20.21 7.77 26.98
N PRO A 422 20.30 6.99 25.90
CA PRO A 422 19.19 6.13 25.50
C PRO A 422 18.89 5.12 26.62
N THR A 423 17.65 5.08 27.02
CA THR A 423 17.15 4.05 27.95
C THR A 423 16.52 2.95 27.12
N TYR A 424 16.95 1.71 27.30
CA TYR A 424 16.41 0.57 26.60
C TYR A 424 15.27 -0.03 27.40
N THR A 425 14.12 -0.24 26.78
CA THR A 425 13.03 -1.00 27.36
C THR A 425 12.96 -2.39 26.75
N THR A 426 12.90 -3.40 27.59
CA THR A 426 12.76 -4.81 27.17
C THR A 426 11.31 -5.27 27.15
N ASP A 427 10.37 -4.43 27.56
CA ASP A 427 8.95 -4.79 27.70
C ASP A 427 8.11 -4.38 26.48
N ILE A 428 8.77 -4.25 25.33
CA ILE A 428 8.06 -3.94 24.08
C ILE A 428 7.43 -5.21 23.52
N ARG A 429 6.14 -5.13 23.31
CA ARG A 429 5.34 -6.18 22.69
C ARG A 429 5.10 -5.85 21.23
N ASN A 430 4.95 -6.88 20.40
CA ASN A 430 4.52 -6.70 19.03
C ASN A 430 3.11 -6.11 18.99
N SER A 431 2.87 -5.16 18.11
CA SER A 431 1.50 -4.76 17.79
C SER A 431 0.79 -5.89 17.06
N LEU A 432 -0.39 -6.22 17.52
CA LEU A 432 -1.22 -7.28 16.96
C LEU A 432 -2.54 -6.70 16.46
N ALA A 433 -3.01 -7.17 15.32
CA ALA A 433 -4.35 -6.90 14.89
C ALA A 433 -5.06 -8.16 14.42
N ASN A 434 -6.24 -8.39 14.96
CA ASN A 434 -7.17 -9.37 14.47
C ASN A 434 -8.24 -8.66 13.66
N VAL A 435 -8.41 -9.06 12.41
CA VAL A 435 -9.39 -8.50 11.49
C VAL A 435 -10.40 -9.57 11.16
N MET A 436 -11.68 -9.26 11.35
CA MET A 436 -12.82 -10.08 10.92
C MET A 436 -13.64 -9.27 9.93
N GLU A 437 -13.98 -9.85 8.79
CA GLU A 437 -14.81 -9.20 7.79
C GLU A 437 -15.84 -10.17 7.23
N LEU A 438 -17.07 -9.71 7.12
CA LEU A 438 -18.12 -10.33 6.33
C LEU A 438 -18.49 -9.40 5.19
N LYS A 439 -18.34 -9.86 3.95
CA LYS A 439 -18.53 -9.08 2.74
C LYS A 439 -19.50 -9.77 1.80
N TYR A 440 -20.46 -9.01 1.28
CA TYR A 440 -21.28 -9.42 0.16
C TYR A 440 -20.93 -8.58 -1.06
N THR A 441 -20.70 -9.24 -2.19
CA THR A 441 -20.41 -8.59 -3.47
C THR A 441 -21.42 -8.99 -4.52
N TYR A 442 -21.94 -7.99 -5.21
CA TYR A 442 -22.71 -8.13 -6.44
C TYR A 442 -21.89 -7.59 -7.61
N SER A 443 -21.68 -8.42 -8.63
CA SER A 443 -20.84 -8.09 -9.78
C SER A 443 -21.59 -8.40 -11.09
N LYS A 444 -21.63 -7.41 -11.97
CA LYS A 444 -22.03 -7.49 -13.37
C LYS A 444 -20.98 -6.78 -14.23
N PRO A 445 -20.95 -6.97 -15.55
CA PRO A 445 -19.94 -6.34 -16.41
C PRO A 445 -19.81 -4.83 -16.21
N ASN A 446 -20.90 -4.14 -15.94
CA ASN A 446 -20.94 -2.68 -15.81
C ASN A 446 -21.23 -2.18 -14.38
N LEU A 447 -21.33 -3.07 -13.40
CA LEU A 447 -21.68 -2.70 -12.02
C LEU A 447 -21.09 -3.69 -11.03
N VAL A 448 -20.25 -3.21 -10.11
CA VAL A 448 -19.81 -3.97 -8.94
C VAL A 448 -20.25 -3.22 -7.69
N VAL A 449 -20.93 -3.89 -6.78
CA VAL A 449 -21.32 -3.34 -5.47
C VAL A 449 -20.86 -4.29 -4.39
N SER A 450 -20.13 -3.78 -3.41
CA SER A 450 -19.68 -4.54 -2.25
C SER A 450 -20.19 -3.87 -0.97
N THR A 451 -20.74 -4.67 -0.06
CA THR A 451 -21.11 -4.22 1.28
C THR A 451 -20.41 -5.11 2.30
N SER A 452 -19.77 -4.51 3.28
CA SER A 452 -19.06 -5.26 4.31
C SER A 452 -19.36 -4.76 5.71
N VAL A 453 -19.24 -5.69 6.66
CA VAL A 453 -19.13 -5.41 8.10
C VAL A 453 -17.77 -5.95 8.55
N LYS A 454 -17.01 -5.12 9.23
CA LYS A 454 -15.62 -5.39 9.58
C LYS A 454 -15.37 -5.04 11.03
N ASN A 455 -14.68 -5.91 11.74
CA ASN A 455 -14.18 -5.65 13.09
C ASN A 455 -12.66 -5.76 13.08
N ILE A 456 -11.98 -4.76 13.63
CA ILE A 456 -10.53 -4.72 13.82
C ILE A 456 -10.28 -4.58 15.31
N HIS A 457 -9.65 -5.57 15.89
CA HIS A 457 -9.19 -5.53 17.26
C HIS A 457 -7.67 -5.45 17.30
N GLN A 458 -7.14 -4.39 17.86
CA GLN A 458 -5.74 -4.01 17.78
C GLN A 458 -5.13 -3.86 19.18
N HIS A 459 -3.94 -4.42 19.33
CA HIS A 459 -3.05 -4.17 20.45
C HIS A 459 -1.81 -3.44 19.93
N LEU A 460 -1.56 -2.25 20.42
CA LEU A 460 -0.42 -1.43 20.02
C LEU A 460 0.80 -1.69 20.92
N ILE A 461 1.97 -1.28 20.45
CA ILE A 461 3.26 -1.44 21.14
C ILE A 461 3.24 -0.83 22.55
N ASP A 462 2.56 0.30 22.70
CA ASP A 462 2.43 1.08 23.94
C ASP A 462 1.32 0.56 24.89
N ASN A 463 0.87 -0.66 24.72
CA ASN A 463 -0.24 -1.26 25.48
C ASN A 463 -1.62 -0.62 25.24
N ASN A 464 -1.77 0.24 24.25
CA ASN A 464 -3.07 0.73 23.84
C ASN A 464 -3.87 -0.38 23.15
N HIS A 465 -5.18 -0.36 23.35
CA HIS A 465 -6.10 -1.30 22.73
C HIS A 465 -7.15 -0.53 21.94
N ASP A 466 -7.28 -0.84 20.67
CA ASP A 466 -8.30 -0.26 19.82
C ASP A 466 -9.22 -1.35 19.29
N ASN A 467 -10.51 -1.07 19.30
CA ASN A 467 -11.52 -1.92 18.67
C ASN A 467 -12.37 -1.07 17.75
N THR A 468 -12.27 -1.36 16.45
CA THR A 468 -12.99 -0.63 15.40
C THR A 468 -14.00 -1.54 14.73
N LEU A 469 -15.28 -1.18 14.81
CA LEU A 469 -16.36 -1.78 14.03
C LEU A 469 -16.66 -0.87 12.85
N GLY A 470 -16.54 -1.40 11.63
CA GLY A 470 -16.85 -0.69 10.39
C GLY A 470 -18.00 -1.32 9.64
N ILE A 471 -18.83 -0.50 9.03
CA ILE A 471 -19.80 -0.92 8.01
C ILE A 471 -19.60 -0.05 6.79
N GLY A 472 -19.55 -0.67 5.61
CA GLY A 472 -19.30 0.07 4.39
C GLY A 472 -20.00 -0.49 3.18
N THR A 473 -20.22 0.37 2.21
CA THR A 473 -20.69 -0.01 0.87
C THR A 473 -19.87 0.75 -0.15
N THR A 474 -19.36 0.03 -1.14
CA THR A 474 -18.63 0.60 -2.27
C THR A 474 -19.25 0.13 -3.56
N ALA A 475 -19.25 0.97 -4.57
CA ALA A 475 -19.80 0.67 -5.88
C ALA A 475 -18.88 1.19 -6.99
N PHE A 476 -18.73 0.39 -8.03
CA PHE A 476 -18.16 0.79 -9.31
C PHE A 476 -19.22 0.60 -10.38
N TRP A 477 -19.46 1.63 -11.18
CA TRP A 477 -20.38 1.58 -12.28
C TRP A 477 -19.77 2.26 -13.51
N HIS A 478 -20.00 1.67 -14.69
CA HIS A 478 -19.58 2.28 -15.93
C HIS A 478 -20.63 2.17 -17.02
N THR A 479 -20.68 3.16 -17.89
CA THR A 479 -21.49 3.17 -19.11
C THR A 479 -20.79 4.02 -20.16
N GLY A 480 -20.38 3.40 -21.26
CA GLY A 480 -19.78 4.10 -22.40
C GLY A 480 -18.74 5.16 -21.99
N ILE A 481 -19.20 6.40 -21.85
CA ILE A 481 -18.36 7.56 -21.59
C ILE A 481 -18.11 7.85 -20.10
N LEU A 482 -18.92 7.29 -19.19
CA LEU A 482 -18.84 7.59 -17.75
C LEU A 482 -18.47 6.35 -16.94
N ARG A 483 -17.46 6.49 -16.09
CA ARG A 483 -17.10 5.55 -15.01
C ARG A 483 -17.26 6.26 -13.69
N LEU A 484 -17.86 5.59 -12.72
CA LEU A 484 -18.13 6.15 -11.41
C LEU A 484 -17.76 5.15 -10.33
N THR A 485 -16.85 5.52 -9.44
CA THR A 485 -16.63 4.81 -8.19
C THR A 485 -17.18 5.63 -7.05
N ALA A 486 -17.99 5.00 -6.21
CA ALA A 486 -18.55 5.62 -5.02
C ALA A 486 -18.33 4.70 -3.82
N GLY A 487 -18.14 5.28 -2.65
CA GLY A 487 -17.93 4.54 -1.41
C GLY A 487 -18.48 5.31 -0.21
N PHE A 488 -18.97 4.56 0.74
CA PHE A 488 -19.35 5.05 2.06
C PHE A 488 -18.92 4.02 3.08
N ASN A 489 -18.12 4.44 4.07
CA ASN A 489 -17.73 3.64 5.21
C ASN A 489 -18.03 4.42 6.49
N TYR A 490 -18.58 3.75 7.48
CA TYR A 490 -18.83 4.30 8.79
C TYR A 490 -18.17 3.43 9.85
N PHE A 491 -17.48 4.05 10.80
CA PHE A 491 -16.67 3.39 11.80
C PHE A 491 -17.08 3.82 13.21
N TRP A 492 -17.15 2.85 14.11
CA TRP A 492 -17.23 3.02 15.56
C TRP A 492 -15.91 2.53 16.15
N GLU A 493 -15.22 3.38 16.82
CA GLU A 493 -13.93 3.08 17.42
C GLU A 493 -14.04 3.21 18.95
N ARG A 494 -13.44 2.26 19.65
CA ARG A 494 -13.21 2.28 21.07
C ARG A 494 -11.72 2.15 21.32
N ALA A 495 -11.11 3.20 21.83
CA ALA A 495 -9.70 3.24 22.18
C ALA A 495 -9.53 3.17 23.71
N GLU A 496 -8.62 2.33 24.17
CA GLU A 496 -8.26 2.17 25.57
C GLU A 496 -6.77 2.48 25.76
N THR A 497 -6.48 3.52 26.53
CA THR A 497 -5.12 3.97 26.85
C THR A 497 -4.80 3.65 28.31
N PRO A 498 -3.66 3.04 28.65
CA PRO A 498 -3.25 2.85 30.03
C PRO A 498 -3.03 4.22 30.69
N VAL A 499 -3.52 4.37 31.91
CA VAL A 499 -3.25 5.56 32.75
C VAL A 499 -1.95 5.29 33.49
N GLU A 500 -0.98 6.20 33.34
CA GLU A 500 0.32 6.10 33.99
C GLU A 500 0.20 5.84 35.49
N GLU A 501 1.03 4.96 36.02
CA GLU A 501 1.12 4.56 37.45
C GLU A 501 -0.14 3.88 38.05
N THR A 502 -1.13 3.54 37.22
CA THR A 502 -2.34 2.86 37.71
C THR A 502 -2.65 1.62 36.87
N SER A 503 -3.42 0.68 37.42
CA SER A 503 -3.98 -0.44 36.66
C SER A 503 -5.23 -0.06 35.86
N LEU A 504 -5.61 1.22 35.86
CA LEU A 504 -6.80 1.73 35.21
C LEU A 504 -6.50 2.05 33.74
N ARG A 505 -7.54 1.98 32.90
CA ARG A 505 -7.50 2.39 31.50
C ARG A 505 -8.51 3.49 31.29
N ASP A 506 -8.09 4.52 30.56
CA ASP A 506 -9.02 5.51 30.03
C ASP A 506 -9.63 4.95 28.74
N THR A 507 -10.94 5.12 28.58
CA THR A 507 -11.69 4.61 27.43
C THR A 507 -12.36 5.75 26.70
N SER A 508 -12.02 5.90 25.44
CA SER A 508 -12.62 6.87 24.54
C SER A 508 -13.40 6.21 23.42
N TYR A 509 -14.48 6.85 22.97
CA TYR A 509 -15.34 6.37 21.88
C TYR A 509 -15.40 7.40 20.78
N HIS A 510 -15.16 6.96 19.56
CA HIS A 510 -15.11 7.82 18.38
C HIS A 510 -15.93 7.24 17.26
N ASN A 511 -16.57 8.10 16.49
CA ASN A 511 -17.29 7.73 15.29
C ASN A 511 -16.84 8.63 14.15
N PHE A 512 -16.61 8.04 12.99
CA PHE A 512 -16.31 8.82 11.80
C PHE A 512 -16.82 8.12 10.55
N ALA A 513 -17.02 8.88 9.49
CA ALA A 513 -17.44 8.38 8.19
C ALA A 513 -16.46 8.83 7.11
N VAL A 514 -16.30 8.00 6.09
CA VAL A 514 -15.51 8.26 4.90
C VAL A 514 -16.40 8.11 3.68
N PHE A 515 -16.50 9.15 2.87
CA PHE A 515 -17.18 9.17 1.60
C PHE A 515 -16.16 9.27 0.48
N LYS A 516 -16.34 8.48 -0.57
CA LYS A 516 -15.54 8.51 -1.79
C LYS A 516 -16.47 8.74 -2.98
N LEU A 517 -16.06 9.61 -3.90
CA LEU A 517 -16.69 9.77 -5.20
C LEU A 517 -15.61 10.06 -6.24
N ALA A 518 -15.43 9.16 -7.20
CA ALA A 518 -14.41 9.28 -8.23
C ALA A 518 -15.04 9.07 -9.62
N PRO A 519 -15.63 10.13 -10.21
CA PRO A 519 -16.13 10.09 -11.58
C PRO A 519 -14.96 10.26 -12.57
N GLN A 520 -15.05 9.52 -13.67
CA GLN A 520 -14.20 9.66 -14.84
C GLN A 520 -15.06 9.74 -16.09
N LEU A 521 -14.85 10.77 -16.90
CA LEU A 521 -15.58 11.04 -18.12
C LEU A 521 -14.63 10.98 -19.31
N THR A 522 -14.88 10.07 -20.25
CA THR A 522 -14.14 9.97 -21.51
C THR A 522 -14.94 10.64 -22.62
N LEU A 523 -14.40 11.71 -23.18
CA LEU A 523 -15.05 12.50 -24.22
C LEU A 523 -14.47 12.15 -25.60
N ALA A 524 -15.11 12.67 -26.63
CA ALA A 524 -14.61 12.56 -28.00
C ALA A 524 -13.22 13.21 -28.15
N ASP A 525 -12.55 12.89 -29.23
CA ASP A 525 -11.24 13.47 -29.62
C ASP A 525 -10.11 13.29 -28.58
N GLY A 526 -10.18 12.24 -27.76
CA GLY A 526 -9.15 11.90 -26.79
C GLY A 526 -9.10 12.81 -25.55
N TRP A 527 -10.18 13.53 -25.26
CA TRP A 527 -10.33 14.24 -23.99
C TRP A 527 -10.82 13.31 -22.90
N ARG A 528 -10.27 13.48 -21.69
CA ARG A 528 -10.72 12.77 -20.47
C ARG A 528 -10.70 13.72 -19.28
N LEU A 529 -11.75 13.64 -18.48
CA LEU A 529 -11.86 14.34 -17.22
C LEU A 529 -11.93 13.32 -16.09
N THR A 530 -11.18 13.54 -15.03
CA THR A 530 -11.22 12.72 -13.81
C THR A 530 -11.47 13.62 -12.62
N SER A 531 -12.10 13.07 -11.59
CA SER A 531 -12.20 13.73 -10.30
C SER A 531 -12.10 12.68 -9.20
N ASN A 532 -11.52 13.08 -8.08
CA ASN A 532 -11.46 12.28 -6.87
C ASN A 532 -11.88 13.15 -5.69
N LEU A 533 -13.02 12.82 -5.09
CA LEU A 533 -13.57 13.49 -3.93
C LEU A 533 -13.58 12.52 -2.77
N ILE A 534 -12.90 12.86 -1.68
CA ILE A 534 -12.90 12.07 -0.44
C ILE A 534 -13.24 13.01 0.70
N TRP A 535 -14.31 12.70 1.39
CA TRP A 535 -14.72 13.43 2.57
C TRP A 535 -14.66 12.53 3.79
N CYS A 536 -13.82 12.90 4.74
CA CYS A 536 -13.70 12.28 6.05
C CYS A 536 -14.37 13.18 7.07
N THR A 537 -15.30 12.65 7.85
CA THR A 537 -15.87 13.38 8.97
C THR A 537 -14.84 13.48 10.10
N TYR A 538 -15.15 14.32 11.05
CA TYR A 538 -14.37 14.52 12.24
C TYR A 538 -14.04 13.21 12.98
N ARG A 539 -12.80 13.01 13.40
CA ARG A 539 -12.35 11.90 14.25
C ARG A 539 -11.68 12.45 15.50
N HIS A 540 -12.12 11.99 16.65
CA HIS A 540 -11.36 12.13 17.88
C HIS A 540 -10.18 11.14 17.85
N THR A 541 -9.00 11.57 18.22
CA THR A 541 -7.86 10.71 18.49
C THR A 541 -7.68 10.58 20.01
N ALA A 542 -7.10 9.49 20.49
CA ALA A 542 -6.91 9.23 21.94
C ALA A 542 -6.03 10.29 22.65
N THR A 543 -5.21 11.01 21.89
CA THR A 543 -4.58 12.25 22.35
C THR A 543 -5.53 13.42 22.11
N PRO A 544 -5.48 14.52 22.86
CA PRO A 544 -6.37 15.68 22.69
C PRO A 544 -6.26 16.37 21.32
N ALA A 545 -5.53 15.79 20.38
CA ALA A 545 -5.47 16.22 19.01
C ALA A 545 -6.69 15.70 18.25
N TYR A 546 -7.47 16.62 17.71
CA TYR A 546 -8.59 16.31 16.84
C TYR A 546 -8.09 16.20 15.40
N THR A 547 -8.42 15.13 14.68
CA THR A 547 -8.32 15.14 13.24
C THR A 547 -9.56 15.82 12.69
N PRO A 548 -9.48 17.03 12.15
CA PRO A 548 -10.66 17.77 11.68
C PRO A 548 -11.30 17.06 10.50
N ALA A 549 -12.57 17.35 10.27
CA ALA A 549 -13.24 16.93 9.04
C ALA A 549 -12.47 17.44 7.83
N ASN A 550 -12.23 16.56 6.87
CA ASN A 550 -11.40 16.88 5.73
C ASN A 550 -12.10 16.50 4.42
N LEU A 551 -12.05 17.42 3.48
CA LEU A 551 -12.48 17.20 2.12
C LEU A 551 -11.26 17.30 1.19
N TYR A 552 -10.83 16.18 0.65
CA TYR A 552 -9.88 16.14 -0.46
C TYR A 552 -10.64 16.18 -1.78
N ALA A 553 -10.22 17.05 -2.68
CA ALA A 553 -10.78 17.17 -4.02
C ALA A 553 -9.66 17.33 -5.06
N GLU A 554 -9.66 16.45 -6.04
CA GLU A 554 -8.76 16.51 -7.20
C GLU A 554 -9.57 16.53 -8.49
N VAL A 555 -9.10 17.28 -9.47
CA VAL A 555 -9.63 17.28 -10.84
C VAL A 555 -8.47 17.14 -11.81
N GLY A 556 -8.57 16.19 -12.73
CA GLY A 556 -7.63 15.95 -13.81
C GLY A 556 -8.27 16.17 -15.19
N VAL A 557 -7.53 16.80 -16.06
CA VAL A 557 -7.89 17.00 -17.47
C VAL A 557 -6.78 16.44 -18.33
N TYR A 558 -7.12 15.58 -19.26
CA TYR A 558 -6.16 14.92 -20.14
C TYR A 558 -6.56 15.09 -21.58
N LYS A 559 -5.56 15.19 -22.45
CA LYS A 559 -5.72 15.25 -23.90
C LYS A 559 -4.71 14.33 -24.57
N ASN A 560 -5.20 13.30 -25.25
CA ASN A 560 -4.36 12.48 -26.12
C ASN A 560 -4.23 13.14 -27.48
N ILE A 561 -3.02 13.30 -27.95
CA ILE A 561 -2.68 13.87 -29.26
C ILE A 561 -2.02 12.78 -30.10
N GLY A 562 -2.83 12.18 -30.98
CA GLY A 562 -2.43 10.99 -31.72
C GLY A 562 -2.19 9.80 -30.78
N LYS A 563 -1.21 8.93 -31.14
CA LYS A 563 -0.84 7.73 -30.34
C LYS A 563 0.37 7.95 -29.43
N HIS A 564 1.05 9.06 -29.59
CA HIS A 564 2.38 9.28 -29.02
C HIS A 564 2.44 10.35 -27.93
N PHE A 565 1.46 11.23 -27.83
CA PHE A 565 1.50 12.32 -26.87
C PHE A 565 0.27 12.35 -25.97
N THR A 566 0.50 12.54 -24.67
CA THR A 566 -0.54 12.89 -23.71
C THR A 566 -0.16 14.20 -23.02
N LEU A 567 -1.06 15.15 -23.05
CA LEU A 567 -1.00 16.34 -22.20
C LEU A 567 -1.91 16.11 -21.00
N GLU A 568 -1.45 16.51 -19.83
CA GLU A 568 -2.27 16.44 -18.62
C GLU A 568 -2.18 17.72 -17.80
N GLY A 569 -3.29 18.06 -17.18
CA GLY A 569 -3.38 19.09 -16.16
C GLY A 569 -4.13 18.52 -14.96
N ARG A 570 -3.56 18.64 -13.76
CA ARG A 570 -4.19 18.21 -12.51
C ARG A 570 -4.24 19.36 -11.53
N PHE A 571 -5.33 19.45 -10.80
CA PHE A 571 -5.50 20.33 -9.67
C PHE A 571 -5.69 19.49 -8.44
N HIS A 572 -4.69 19.47 -7.57
CA HIS A 572 -4.66 18.69 -6.35
C HIS A 572 -5.20 19.51 -5.19
N ASP A 573 -5.92 18.85 -4.31
CA ASP A 573 -6.37 19.37 -3.02
C ASP A 573 -7.12 20.70 -3.08
N ILE A 574 -8.03 20.83 -4.07
CA ILE A 574 -8.78 22.08 -4.33
C ILE A 574 -9.55 22.57 -3.10
N ALA A 575 -10.06 21.65 -2.31
CA ALA A 575 -10.97 21.89 -1.20
C ALA A 575 -10.32 21.79 0.18
N SER A 576 -9.13 21.20 0.31
CA SER A 576 -8.54 20.91 1.60
C SER A 576 -8.08 22.17 2.33
N GLN A 577 -8.34 22.16 3.63
CA GLN A 577 -7.84 23.17 4.57
C GLN A 577 -6.65 22.66 5.38
N HIS A 578 -6.33 21.36 5.35
CA HIS A 578 -5.45 20.72 6.33
C HIS A 578 -4.38 19.78 5.75
N PHE A 579 -4.52 19.25 4.52
CA PHE A 579 -3.53 18.36 3.91
C PHE A 579 -2.65 19.10 2.89
N GLY A 580 -1.95 20.10 3.29
CA GLY A 580 -0.82 20.62 2.55
C GLY A 580 -1.20 21.38 1.29
N ASN A 581 -0.69 21.08 0.19
CA ASN A 581 -0.39 21.98 -0.89
C ASN A 581 -1.40 21.92 -2.01
N ARG A 582 -2.29 22.90 -2.09
CA ARG A 582 -3.07 23.15 -3.31
C ARG A 582 -2.09 23.34 -4.47
N ALA A 583 -1.96 22.35 -5.33
CA ALA A 583 -1.05 22.42 -6.45
C ALA A 583 -1.79 22.20 -7.76
N ALA A 584 -1.39 22.92 -8.77
CA ALA A 584 -1.69 22.57 -10.15
C ALA A 584 -0.43 21.97 -10.77
N THR A 585 -0.57 20.82 -11.42
CA THR A 585 0.50 20.15 -12.15
C THR A 585 0.14 20.13 -13.64
N ILE A 586 1.08 20.46 -14.49
CA ILE A 586 0.96 20.32 -15.92
C ILE A 586 2.07 19.36 -16.40
N GLY A 587 1.71 18.42 -17.24
CA GLY A 587 2.65 17.43 -17.75
C GLY A 587 2.45 17.12 -19.23
N CYS A 588 3.52 16.61 -19.82
CA CYS A 588 3.54 16.07 -21.16
C CYS A 588 4.31 14.76 -21.18
N THR A 589 3.73 13.73 -21.78
CA THR A 589 4.39 12.44 -21.95
C THR A 589 4.44 12.06 -23.43
N TYR A 590 5.61 11.69 -23.90
CA TYR A 590 5.85 11.14 -25.24
C TYR A 590 6.09 9.64 -25.15
N TYR A 591 5.44 8.88 -26.02
CA TYR A 591 5.55 7.41 -26.15
C TYR A 591 6.16 7.06 -27.52
N PHE A 592 7.08 6.11 -27.55
CA PHE A 592 7.75 5.63 -28.77
C PHE A 592 7.77 4.10 -28.87
#